data_d26d83628cdfc8a1409d21cb02c0ac37
#
_entry.id   d26d83628cdfc8a1409d21cb02c0ac37
#
_cell.length_a   1.000
_cell.length_b   1.000
_cell.length_c   1.000
_cell.angle_alpha   90.00
_cell.angle_beta   90.00
_cell.angle_gamma   90.00
#
_symmetry.space_group_name_H-M   'P 1'
#
loop_
_entity.id
_entity.type
_entity.pdbx_description
1 polymer ?
#
loop_
_entity_poly.entity_id
_entity_poly.type
_entity_poly.pdbx_seq_one_letter_code
_entity_poly.pdbx_strand_id
1 'polypeptide(L)'
;MLSWLKQYRRELLAGDLTAGIIVVLMMVPQGMAYALVAGLPPVAGLYASLLPACAYALFGSSMVQSVGPMAITSLMTATSLAGLAPAGSELYSAMAAQMTLIAGVVLFLCGLLRLGFLAQFLSRPVLSGFTSGAALVIAGSQLTTLLGGSLQQINLPGATIGLVSLLLLWLARQ
;
A
#
# COMPACT_ATOMS: atom_id res chain seq x y z
N MET A 1 -15.80 11.68 -18.59
CA MET A 1 -15.68 10.58 -17.65
C MET A 1 -15.46 9.33 -18.44
N LEU A 2 -15.47 8.50 -18.91
CA LEU A 2 -15.24 7.27 -19.71
C LEU A 2 -14.70 7.53 -21.14
N SER A 3 -13.87 8.56 -21.31
CA SER A 3 -13.29 8.88 -22.63
C SER A 3 -12.37 7.76 -23.16
N TRP A 4 -11.74 7.02 -22.28
CA TRP A 4 -10.87 5.89 -22.61
C TRP A 4 -11.64 4.70 -23.22
N LEU A 5 -12.92 4.46 -22.82
CA LEU A 5 -13.75 3.40 -23.38
C LEU A 5 -14.10 3.65 -24.86
N LYS A 6 -14.26 4.92 -25.25
CA LYS A 6 -14.57 5.28 -26.65
C LYS A 6 -13.38 5.11 -27.61
N GLN A 7 -12.17 5.13 -27.06
CA GLN A 7 -10.92 4.98 -27.83
C GLN A 7 -10.31 3.58 -27.67
N TYR A 8 -10.98 2.68 -26.93
CA TYR A 8 -10.46 1.35 -26.66
C TYR A 8 -10.45 0.47 -27.90
N ARG A 9 -9.27 -0.02 -28.26
CA ARG A 9 -9.06 -0.89 -29.41
C ARG A 9 -9.10 -2.35 -28.96
N ARG A 10 -9.88 -3.19 -29.63
CA ARG A 10 -10.00 -4.62 -29.32
C ARG A 10 -8.66 -5.36 -29.39
N GLU A 11 -7.72 -4.88 -30.17
CA GLU A 11 -6.37 -5.43 -30.29
C GLU A 11 -5.57 -5.37 -28.98
N LEU A 12 -5.89 -4.41 -28.10
CA LEU A 12 -5.23 -4.24 -26.80
C LEU A 12 -5.78 -5.17 -25.71
N LEU A 13 -6.96 -5.75 -25.93
CA LEU A 13 -7.68 -6.53 -24.92
C LEU A 13 -6.86 -7.70 -24.38
N ALA A 14 -6.15 -8.44 -25.24
CA ALA A 14 -5.32 -9.56 -24.80
C ALA A 14 -4.13 -9.11 -23.94
N GLY A 15 -3.49 -8.00 -24.32
CA GLY A 15 -2.42 -7.38 -23.54
C GLY A 15 -2.90 -6.86 -22.19
N ASP A 16 -4.02 -6.15 -22.18
CA ASP A 16 -4.60 -5.59 -20.95
C ASP A 16 -5.08 -6.70 -19.99
N LEU A 17 -5.64 -7.78 -20.52
CA LEU A 17 -6.05 -8.93 -19.71
C LEU A 17 -4.86 -9.61 -19.04
N THR A 18 -3.78 -9.86 -19.80
CA THR A 18 -2.56 -10.47 -19.25
C THR A 18 -1.89 -9.53 -18.24
N ALA A 19 -1.80 -8.24 -18.52
CA ALA A 19 -1.29 -7.25 -17.58
C ALA A 19 -2.16 -7.18 -16.31
N GLY A 20 -3.48 -7.20 -16.45
CA GLY A 20 -4.41 -7.21 -15.32
C GLY A 20 -4.24 -8.44 -14.42
N ILE A 21 -4.09 -9.63 -15.00
CA ILE A 21 -3.82 -10.87 -14.25
C ILE A 21 -2.50 -10.76 -13.47
N ILE A 22 -1.43 -10.28 -14.11
CA ILE A 22 -0.13 -10.12 -13.45
C ILE A 22 -0.24 -9.13 -12.28
N VAL A 23 -0.92 -8.00 -12.49
CA VAL A 23 -1.13 -6.98 -11.43
C VAL A 23 -1.91 -7.57 -10.26
N VAL A 24 -3.00 -8.32 -10.52
CA VAL A 24 -3.79 -8.96 -9.45
C VAL A 24 -2.95 -9.96 -8.65
N LEU A 25 -2.16 -10.81 -9.33
CA LEU A 25 -1.28 -11.77 -8.68
C LEU A 25 -0.25 -11.09 -7.76
N MET A 26 0.20 -9.90 -8.10
CA MET A 26 1.12 -9.12 -7.26
C MET A 26 0.39 -8.36 -6.16
N MET A 27 -0.77 -7.75 -6.46
CA MET A 27 -1.49 -6.88 -5.52
C MET A 27 -2.13 -7.67 -4.37
N VAL A 28 -2.58 -8.91 -4.59
CA VAL A 28 -3.23 -9.71 -3.54
C VAL A 28 -2.28 -9.97 -2.36
N PRO A 29 -1.10 -10.59 -2.52
CA PRO A 29 -0.20 -10.81 -1.39
C PRO A 29 0.35 -9.49 -0.83
N GLN A 30 0.60 -8.50 -1.67
CA GLN A 30 1.07 -7.18 -1.26
C GLN A 30 0.02 -6.45 -0.39
N GLY A 31 -1.24 -6.46 -0.80
CA GLY A 31 -2.34 -5.84 -0.05
C GLY A 31 -2.54 -6.49 1.32
N MET A 32 -2.49 -7.83 1.37
CA MET A 32 -2.56 -8.55 2.64
C MET A 32 -1.38 -8.22 3.57
N ALA A 33 -0.17 -8.15 3.03
CA ALA A 33 1.02 -7.76 3.80
C ALA A 33 0.89 -6.34 4.38
N TYR A 34 0.41 -5.39 3.60
CA TYR A 34 0.20 -4.02 4.07
C TYR A 34 -0.92 -3.89 5.10
N ALA A 35 -1.97 -4.72 5.01
CA ALA A 35 -2.98 -4.78 6.07
C ALA A 35 -2.37 -5.25 7.40
N LEU A 36 -1.52 -6.29 7.38
CA LEU A 36 -0.81 -6.76 8.56
C LEU A 36 0.10 -5.67 9.15
N VAL A 37 0.85 -4.95 8.30
CA VAL A 37 1.66 -3.80 8.73
C VAL A 37 0.80 -2.72 9.40
N ALA A 38 -0.42 -2.49 8.90
CA ALA A 38 -1.36 -1.56 9.48
C ALA A 38 -2.02 -2.05 10.77
N GLY A 39 -1.77 -3.30 11.21
CA GLY A 39 -2.43 -3.92 12.36
C GLY A 39 -3.87 -4.39 12.08
N LEU A 40 -4.23 -4.51 10.81
CA LEU A 40 -5.56 -4.91 10.35
C LEU A 40 -5.56 -6.38 9.86
N PRO A 41 -6.73 -7.05 9.84
CA PRO A 41 -6.83 -8.39 9.27
C PRO A 41 -6.49 -8.37 7.77
N PRO A 42 -5.87 -9.44 7.21
CA PRO A 42 -5.43 -9.49 5.80
C PRO A 42 -6.55 -9.21 4.79
N VAL A 43 -7.78 -9.58 5.12
CA VAL A 43 -8.97 -9.36 4.30
C VAL A 43 -9.22 -7.86 4.04
N ALA A 44 -8.90 -6.99 5.01
CA ALA A 44 -9.01 -5.54 4.83
C ALA A 44 -8.10 -5.03 3.71
N GLY A 45 -6.91 -5.64 3.55
CA GLY A 45 -5.99 -5.32 2.46
C GLY A 45 -6.52 -5.69 1.07
N LEU A 46 -7.30 -6.77 0.97
CA LEU A 46 -7.96 -7.14 -0.30
C LEU A 46 -9.02 -6.11 -0.68
N TYR A 47 -9.84 -5.67 0.26
CA TYR A 47 -10.81 -4.60 0.01
C TYR A 47 -10.13 -3.29 -0.36
N ALA A 48 -9.04 -2.93 0.34
CA ALA A 48 -8.25 -1.74 0.05
C ALA A 48 -7.54 -1.80 -1.31
N SER A 49 -7.30 -2.98 -1.86
CA SER A 49 -6.75 -3.16 -3.20
C SER A 49 -7.83 -3.06 -4.28
N LEU A 50 -8.99 -3.69 -4.07
CA LEU A 50 -10.01 -3.84 -5.10
C LEU A 50 -10.89 -2.59 -5.23
N LEU A 51 -11.47 -2.10 -4.12
CA LEU A 51 -12.47 -1.03 -4.15
C LEU A 51 -11.92 0.30 -4.70
N PRO A 52 -10.73 0.79 -4.26
CA PRO A 52 -10.17 2.01 -4.82
C PRO A 52 -9.78 1.87 -6.30
N ALA A 53 -9.30 0.70 -6.73
CA ALA A 53 -8.96 0.44 -8.12
C ALA A 53 -10.21 0.51 -9.01
N CYS A 54 -11.33 -0.10 -8.59
CA CYS A 54 -12.60 -0.02 -9.29
C CYS A 54 -13.13 1.43 -9.33
N ALA A 55 -13.09 2.14 -8.19
CA ALA A 55 -13.50 3.53 -8.13
C ALA A 55 -12.63 4.42 -9.05
N TYR A 56 -11.33 4.19 -9.06
CA TYR A 56 -10.42 4.93 -9.95
C TYR A 56 -10.67 4.62 -11.42
N ALA A 57 -10.98 3.38 -11.78
CA ALA A 57 -11.33 3.02 -13.16
C ALA A 57 -12.56 3.78 -13.67
N LEU A 58 -13.51 4.11 -12.78
CA LEU A 58 -14.73 4.85 -13.13
C LEU A 58 -14.53 6.38 -13.15
N PHE A 59 -13.79 6.92 -12.18
CA PHE A 59 -13.67 8.36 -11.94
C PHE A 59 -12.29 8.93 -12.24
N GLY A 60 -11.26 8.09 -12.36
CA GLY A 60 -9.90 8.50 -12.58
C GLY A 60 -9.67 9.11 -13.97
N SER A 61 -8.73 10.03 -14.05
CA SER A 61 -8.36 10.73 -15.29
C SER A 61 -7.03 10.26 -15.88
N SER A 62 -6.17 9.59 -15.12
CA SER A 62 -4.86 9.12 -15.57
C SER A 62 -4.93 7.65 -16.00
N MET A 63 -4.41 7.33 -17.18
CA MET A 63 -4.34 5.96 -17.70
C MET A 63 -3.12 5.17 -17.18
N VAL A 64 -2.22 5.82 -16.47
CA VAL A 64 -0.93 5.23 -16.05
C VAL A 64 -0.84 5.04 -14.53
N GLN A 65 -1.76 5.66 -13.77
CA GLN A 65 -1.70 5.61 -12.32
C GLN A 65 -2.34 4.33 -11.78
N SER A 66 -1.58 3.58 -10.98
CA SER A 66 -2.09 2.46 -10.19
C SER A 66 -2.49 2.96 -8.80
N VAL A 67 -3.68 2.57 -8.35
CA VAL A 67 -4.23 2.91 -7.02
C VAL A 67 -4.35 1.65 -6.21
N GLY A 68 -3.78 1.66 -5.01
CA GLY A 68 -3.81 0.50 -4.10
C GLY A 68 -3.16 0.83 -2.76
N PRO A 69 -3.13 -0.14 -1.83
CA PRO A 69 -2.52 0.04 -0.53
C PRO A 69 -1.01 0.29 -0.65
N MET A 70 -0.48 1.13 0.24
CA MET A 70 0.93 1.53 0.25
C MET A 70 1.54 1.29 1.63
N ALA A 71 2.81 0.87 1.67
CA ALA A 71 3.52 0.59 2.91
C ALA A 71 3.55 1.79 3.87
N ILE A 72 3.76 2.99 3.32
CA ILE A 72 3.83 4.22 4.12
C ILE A 72 2.51 4.53 4.81
N THR A 73 1.40 4.49 4.09
CA THR A 73 0.07 4.75 4.66
C THR A 73 -0.32 3.68 5.68
N SER A 74 0.04 2.42 5.44
CA SER A 74 -0.16 1.32 6.38
C SER A 74 0.60 1.53 7.69
N LEU A 75 1.88 1.94 7.60
CA LEU A 75 2.69 2.25 8.78
C LEU A 75 2.14 3.48 9.53
N MET A 76 1.71 4.53 8.81
CA MET A 76 1.08 5.70 9.42
C MET A 76 -0.21 5.33 10.14
N THR A 77 -1.04 4.46 9.58
CA THR A 77 -2.24 3.93 10.25
C THR A 77 -1.86 3.19 11.54
N ALA A 78 -0.87 2.29 11.47
CA ALA A 78 -0.40 1.56 12.64
C ALA A 78 0.10 2.49 13.75
N THR A 79 0.92 3.47 13.41
CA THR A 79 1.48 4.41 14.39
C THR A 79 0.42 5.34 14.96
N SER A 80 -0.55 5.77 14.18
CA SER A 80 -1.63 6.66 14.63
C SER A 80 -2.60 5.96 15.58
N LEU A 81 -2.81 4.66 15.42
CA LEU A 81 -3.71 3.87 16.27
C LEU A 81 -2.96 3.15 17.40
N ALA A 82 -1.62 3.22 17.42
CA ALA A 82 -0.81 2.63 18.47
C ALA A 82 -1.20 3.20 19.85
N GLY A 83 -1.51 2.30 20.77
CA GLY A 83 -1.92 2.68 22.14
C GLY A 83 -3.40 3.05 22.31
N LEU A 84 -4.20 3.18 21.23
CA LEU A 84 -5.62 3.46 21.32
C LEU A 84 -6.46 2.17 21.41
N ALA A 85 -6.07 1.13 20.69
CA ALA A 85 -6.72 -0.18 20.73
C ALA A 85 -5.71 -1.28 20.37
N PRO A 86 -5.93 -2.53 20.85
CA PRO A 86 -5.11 -3.67 20.47
C PRO A 86 -5.24 -3.95 18.95
N ALA A 87 -4.11 -4.14 18.26
CA ALA A 87 -4.11 -4.50 16.85
C ALA A 87 -4.92 -5.78 16.60
N GLY A 88 -5.67 -5.82 15.52
CA GLY A 88 -6.54 -6.94 15.15
C GLY A 88 -7.89 -6.99 15.88
N SER A 89 -8.16 -6.09 16.84
CA SER A 89 -9.47 -6.02 17.51
C SER A 89 -10.53 -5.36 16.62
N GLU A 90 -11.81 -5.66 16.91
CA GLU A 90 -12.92 -4.98 16.20
C GLU A 90 -12.88 -3.47 16.40
N LEU A 91 -12.56 -3.01 17.63
CA LEU A 91 -12.41 -1.60 17.94
C LEU A 91 -11.31 -0.95 17.09
N TYR A 92 -10.16 -1.63 16.93
CA TYR A 92 -9.07 -1.14 16.08
C TYR A 92 -9.52 -1.00 14.61
N SER A 93 -10.21 -2.00 14.09
CA SER A 93 -10.74 -1.98 12.72
C SER A 93 -11.75 -0.86 12.51
N ALA A 94 -12.62 -0.62 13.51
CA ALA A 94 -13.59 0.48 13.47
C ALA A 94 -12.89 1.85 13.50
N MET A 95 -11.88 2.03 14.34
CA MET A 95 -11.09 3.26 14.39
C MET A 95 -10.31 3.51 13.09
N ALA A 96 -9.74 2.45 12.49
CA ALA A 96 -9.07 2.55 11.19
C ALA A 96 -10.05 2.97 10.09
N ALA A 97 -11.26 2.41 10.08
CA ALA A 97 -12.30 2.81 9.13
C ALA A 97 -12.72 4.27 9.30
N GLN A 98 -12.91 4.74 10.54
CA GLN A 98 -13.22 6.15 10.83
C GLN A 98 -12.09 7.08 10.37
N MET A 99 -10.84 6.74 10.68
CA MET A 99 -9.67 7.50 10.25
C MET A 99 -9.60 7.60 8.72
N THR A 100 -9.84 6.49 8.02
CA THR A 100 -9.86 6.43 6.56
C THR A 100 -10.99 7.30 5.99
N LEU A 101 -12.17 7.27 6.61
CA LEU A 101 -13.31 8.10 6.20
C LEU A 101 -12.99 9.59 6.36
N ILE A 102 -12.43 9.99 7.50
CA ILE A 102 -12.02 11.38 7.75
C ILE A 102 -10.97 11.81 6.72
N ALA A 103 -9.94 11.00 6.50
CA ALA A 103 -8.92 11.28 5.50
C ALA A 103 -9.52 11.40 4.09
N GLY A 104 -10.46 10.52 3.74
CA GLY A 104 -11.18 10.56 2.46
C GLY A 104 -11.97 11.86 2.28
N VAL A 105 -12.70 12.29 3.31
CA VAL A 105 -13.45 13.57 3.31
C VAL A 105 -12.50 14.75 3.15
N VAL A 106 -11.39 14.79 3.87
CA VAL A 106 -10.39 15.86 3.76
C VAL A 106 -9.81 15.90 2.35
N LEU A 107 -9.42 14.76 1.77
CA LEU A 107 -8.90 14.70 0.41
C LEU A 107 -9.95 15.11 -0.63
N PHE A 108 -11.22 14.72 -0.42
CA PHE A 108 -12.31 15.14 -1.29
C PHE A 108 -12.51 16.66 -1.27
N LEU A 109 -12.51 17.27 -0.08
CA LEU A 109 -12.59 18.72 0.06
C LEU A 109 -11.39 19.42 -0.57
N CYS A 110 -10.18 18.90 -0.37
CA CYS A 110 -8.98 19.42 -1.05
C CYS A 110 -9.11 19.36 -2.58
N GLY A 111 -9.68 18.29 -3.09
CA GLY A 111 -9.95 18.14 -4.52
C GLY A 111 -10.98 19.15 -5.03
N LEU A 112 -12.08 19.34 -4.28
CA LEU A 112 -13.13 20.30 -4.61
C LEU A 112 -12.62 21.75 -4.63
N LEU A 113 -11.78 22.08 -3.65
CA LEU A 113 -11.11 23.41 -3.54
C LEU A 113 -9.94 23.56 -4.52
N ARG A 114 -9.67 22.57 -5.36
CA ARG A 114 -8.56 22.55 -6.34
C ARG A 114 -7.19 22.81 -5.70
N LEU A 115 -6.98 22.34 -4.46
CA LEU A 115 -5.73 22.54 -3.74
C LEU A 115 -4.56 21.71 -4.30
N GLY A 116 -4.74 21.01 -5.42
CA GLY A 116 -3.67 20.27 -6.11
C GLY A 116 -2.45 21.14 -6.48
N PHE A 117 -2.62 22.46 -6.58
CA PHE A 117 -1.49 23.37 -6.80
C PHE A 117 -0.48 23.34 -5.64
N LEU A 118 -0.90 22.98 -4.42
CA LEU A 118 0.00 22.86 -3.27
C LEU A 118 1.06 21.78 -3.50
N ALA A 119 0.76 20.75 -4.28
CA ALA A 119 1.74 19.73 -4.62
C ALA A 119 2.93 20.28 -5.42
N GLN A 120 2.76 21.42 -6.13
CA GLN A 120 3.83 22.07 -6.89
C GLN A 120 4.87 22.74 -5.98
N PHE A 121 4.52 23.03 -4.72
CA PHE A 121 5.47 23.55 -3.72
C PHE A 121 6.35 22.46 -3.13
N LEU A 122 5.99 21.19 -3.30
CA LEU A 122 6.83 20.06 -2.90
C LEU A 122 7.98 19.91 -3.89
N SER A 123 9.15 20.36 -3.49
CA SER A 123 10.34 20.22 -4.33
C SER A 123 10.75 18.75 -4.47
N ARG A 124 11.37 18.40 -5.61
CA ARG A 124 11.88 17.02 -5.83
C ARG A 124 12.81 16.51 -4.72
N PRO A 125 13.73 17.32 -4.15
CA PRO A 125 14.56 16.91 -3.02
C PRO A 125 13.75 16.52 -1.77
N VAL A 126 12.67 17.25 -1.46
CA VAL A 126 11.79 16.94 -0.33
C VAL A 126 11.09 15.59 -0.53
N LEU A 127 10.56 15.33 -1.73
CA LEU A 127 9.95 14.04 -2.06
C LEU A 127 10.96 12.90 -2.00
N SER A 128 12.18 13.11 -2.51
CA SER A 128 13.26 12.12 -2.46
C SER A 128 13.69 11.83 -1.01
N GLY A 129 13.85 12.87 -0.19
CA GLY A 129 14.17 12.73 1.23
C GLY A 129 13.09 11.99 2.00
N PHE A 130 11.81 12.33 1.77
CA PHE A 130 10.69 11.64 2.38
C PHE A 130 10.64 10.15 2.01
N THR A 131 10.77 9.82 0.72
CA THR A 131 10.74 8.42 0.26
C THR A 131 11.92 7.63 0.81
N SER A 132 13.12 8.21 0.87
CA SER A 132 14.31 7.56 1.45
C SER A 132 14.15 7.34 2.96
N GLY A 133 13.65 8.34 3.69
CA GLY A 133 13.38 8.22 5.12
C GLY A 133 12.31 7.16 5.41
N ALA A 134 11.23 7.16 4.64
CA ALA A 134 10.18 6.16 4.76
C ALA A 134 10.70 4.74 4.47
N ALA A 135 11.55 4.58 3.45
CA ALA A 135 12.18 3.30 3.14
C ALA A 135 13.02 2.76 4.30
N LEU A 136 13.80 3.61 4.97
CA LEU A 136 14.59 3.23 6.15
C LEU A 136 13.72 2.82 7.33
N VAL A 137 12.63 3.55 7.59
CA VAL A 137 11.68 3.21 8.67
C VAL A 137 10.99 1.87 8.38
N ILE A 138 10.56 1.65 7.12
CA ILE A 138 9.94 0.38 6.72
C ILE A 138 10.95 -0.77 6.83
N ALA A 139 12.17 -0.60 6.34
CA ALA A 139 13.22 -1.61 6.46
C ALA A 139 13.49 -1.97 7.93
N GLY A 140 13.57 -0.96 8.82
CA GLY A 140 13.73 -1.16 10.25
C GLY A 140 12.56 -1.92 10.88
N SER A 141 11.32 -1.59 10.51
CA SER A 141 10.14 -2.30 11.04
C SER A 141 10.04 -3.74 10.55
N GLN A 142 10.53 -4.05 9.35
CA GLN A 142 10.54 -5.40 8.79
C GLN A 142 11.69 -6.27 9.32
N LEU A 143 12.72 -5.67 9.93
CA LEU A 143 13.87 -6.38 10.45
C LEU A 143 13.47 -7.41 11.53
N THR A 144 12.55 -7.05 12.40
CA THR A 144 12.02 -7.94 13.45
C THR A 144 11.27 -9.13 12.85
N THR A 145 10.47 -8.91 11.81
CA THR A 145 9.76 -9.96 11.09
C THR A 145 10.72 -10.90 10.38
N LEU A 146 11.78 -10.35 9.77
CA LEU A 146 12.81 -11.11 9.05
C LEU A 146 13.64 -11.99 10.01
N LEU A 147 13.87 -11.52 11.24
CA LEU A 147 14.57 -12.26 12.29
C LEU A 147 13.67 -13.29 13.03
N GLY A 148 12.41 -13.40 12.64
CA GLY A 148 11.47 -14.40 13.16
C GLY A 148 10.95 -14.11 14.57
N GLY A 149 10.96 -12.83 14.99
CA GLY A 149 10.43 -12.46 16.31
C GLY A 149 10.92 -11.10 16.79
N SER A 150 10.86 -10.86 18.11
CA SER A 150 11.41 -9.65 18.72
C SER A 150 12.96 -9.71 18.73
N LEU A 151 13.59 -8.54 18.70
CA LEU A 151 15.07 -8.43 18.82
C LEU A 151 15.64 -9.09 20.09
N GLN A 152 14.81 -9.38 21.08
CA GLN A 152 15.20 -10.04 22.33
C GLN A 152 15.07 -11.57 22.27
N GLN A 153 14.29 -12.11 21.32
CA GLN A 153 14.11 -13.56 21.13
C GLN A 153 14.21 -13.89 19.64
N ILE A 154 15.43 -14.02 19.17
CA ILE A 154 15.70 -14.41 17.77
C ILE A 154 15.32 -15.86 17.60
N ASN A 155 14.31 -16.13 16.78
CA ASN A 155 13.97 -17.50 16.41
C ASN A 155 14.91 -17.92 15.25
N LEU A 156 15.90 -18.75 15.58
CA LEU A 156 16.89 -19.25 14.61
C LEU A 156 16.26 -19.83 13.33
N PRO A 157 15.22 -20.71 13.39
CA PRO A 157 14.53 -21.17 12.19
C PRO A 157 13.92 -20.03 11.36
N GLY A 158 13.30 -19.03 12.00
CA GLY A 158 12.71 -17.88 11.30
C GLY A 158 13.79 -17.01 10.62
N ALA A 159 14.87 -16.72 11.32
CA ALA A 159 15.98 -15.95 10.80
C ALA A 159 16.68 -16.65 9.61
N THR A 160 16.84 -17.96 9.64
CA THR A 160 17.43 -18.72 8.51
C THR A 160 16.52 -18.65 7.28
N ILE A 161 15.20 -18.79 7.43
CA ILE A 161 14.25 -18.67 6.32
C ILE A 161 14.30 -17.26 5.73
N GLY A 162 14.32 -16.24 6.58
CA GLY A 162 14.42 -14.83 6.14
C GLY A 162 15.71 -14.56 5.35
N LEU A 163 16.86 -15.02 5.84
CA LEU A 163 18.15 -14.87 5.18
C LEU A 163 18.22 -15.63 3.85
N VAL A 164 17.75 -16.88 3.82
CA VAL A 164 17.70 -17.70 2.59
C VAL A 164 16.79 -17.03 1.56
N SER A 165 15.63 -16.49 1.96
CA SER A 165 14.72 -15.79 1.06
C SER A 165 15.36 -14.53 0.45
N LEU A 166 16.11 -13.75 1.25
CA LEU A 166 16.85 -12.59 0.76
C LEU A 166 17.95 -13.00 -0.22
N LEU A 167 18.66 -14.06 0.08
CA LEU A 167 19.76 -14.57 -0.76
C LEU A 167 19.21 -15.10 -2.10
N LEU A 168 18.08 -15.80 -2.08
CA LEU A 168 17.39 -16.25 -3.29
C LEU A 168 16.91 -15.07 -4.14
N LEU A 169 16.32 -14.04 -3.53
CA LEU A 169 15.91 -12.83 -4.23
C LEU A 169 17.10 -12.07 -4.83
N TRP A 170 18.21 -12.03 -4.13
CA TRP A 170 19.43 -11.40 -4.65
C TRP A 170 20.01 -12.16 -5.85
N LEU A 171 20.04 -13.51 -5.77
CA LEU A 171 20.48 -14.36 -6.87
C LEU A 171 19.54 -14.28 -8.08
N ALA A 172 18.23 -14.22 -7.86
CA ALA A 172 17.24 -14.10 -8.93
C ALA A 172 17.26 -12.74 -9.66
N ARG A 173 17.93 -11.74 -9.06
CA ARG A 173 18.10 -10.41 -9.66
C ARG A 173 19.31 -10.31 -10.61
N GLN A 174 20.24 -11.27 -10.54
CA GLN A 174 21.39 -11.32 -11.45
C GLN A 174 21.06 -12.04 -12.76
#